data_154886ef993dcf87d23d17e1de0dbb73
#
_entry.id   154886ef993dcf87d23d17e1de0dbb73
#
_cell.length_a   1.000
_cell.length_b   1.000
_cell.length_c   1.000
_cell.angle_alpha   90.00
_cell.angle_beta   90.00
_cell.angle_gamma   90.00
#
_symmetry.space_group_name_H-M   'P 1'
#
loop_
_entity.id
_entity.type
_entity.pdbx_description
1 polymer ?
#
loop_
_entity_poly.entity_id
_entity_poly.type
_entity_poly.pdbx_seq_one_letter_code
_entity_poly.pdbx_strand_id
1 'polypeptide(L)'
;LFFWEQAKYFYNASKLLPILSSPLTSYYCFLNATKALLLVKNIHFNDSHGVTGYSKKGQIALINEKIKFKSSGILPALSKCLNINIINEEEYNMKDLMYNLSFIHRAFIHTFRTAKDLFIPVKNISFIKK
;
A
#
# COMPACT_ATOMS: atom_id res chain seq x y z
N LEU A 1 -3.92 -12.99 -18.98
CA LEU A 1 -2.75 -12.34 -19.62
C LEU A 1 -2.86 -10.81 -19.64
N PHE A 2 -4.03 -10.23 -19.93
CA PHE A 2 -4.20 -8.78 -20.08
C PHE A 2 -3.65 -7.95 -18.90
N PHE A 3 -4.09 -8.20 -17.67
CA PHE A 3 -3.61 -7.44 -16.49
C PHE A 3 -2.11 -7.64 -16.21
N TRP A 4 -1.57 -8.81 -16.52
CA TRP A 4 -0.14 -9.05 -16.39
C TRP A 4 0.69 -8.23 -17.38
N GLU A 5 0.25 -8.15 -18.63
CA GLU A 5 0.88 -7.28 -19.62
C GLU A 5 0.81 -5.81 -19.23
N GLN A 6 -0.35 -5.35 -18.76
CA GLN A 6 -0.48 -3.99 -18.24
C GLN A 6 0.47 -3.72 -17.06
N ALA A 7 0.60 -4.66 -16.12
CA ALA A 7 1.52 -4.52 -15.00
C ALA A 7 2.97 -4.34 -15.48
N LYS A 8 3.41 -5.12 -16.48
CA LYS A 8 4.75 -4.97 -17.08
C LYS A 8 4.94 -3.60 -17.74
N TYR A 9 3.96 -3.10 -18.47
CA TYR A 9 4.05 -1.78 -19.08
C TYR A 9 4.16 -0.67 -18.03
N PHE A 10 3.35 -0.71 -16.99
CA PHE A 10 3.44 0.25 -15.88
C PHE A 10 4.76 0.15 -15.12
N TYR A 11 5.27 -1.06 -14.91
CA TYR A 11 6.59 -1.27 -14.30
C TYR A 11 7.70 -0.63 -15.13
N ASN A 12 7.74 -0.86 -16.43
CA ASN A 12 8.73 -0.28 -17.30
C ASN A 12 8.62 1.25 -17.36
N ALA A 13 7.40 1.79 -17.44
CA ALA A 13 7.16 3.22 -17.39
C ALA A 13 7.64 3.84 -16.07
N SER A 14 7.38 3.19 -14.93
CA SER A 14 7.78 3.70 -13.61
C SER A 14 9.30 3.86 -13.46
N LYS A 15 10.09 3.01 -14.13
CA LYS A 15 11.57 3.09 -14.13
C LYS A 15 12.11 4.26 -14.93
N LEU A 16 11.38 4.73 -15.91
CA LEU A 16 11.78 5.83 -16.79
C LEU A 16 11.35 7.20 -16.29
N LEU A 17 10.40 7.22 -15.35
CA LEU A 17 9.87 8.47 -14.81
C LEU A 17 10.72 9.01 -13.66
N PRO A 18 10.77 10.35 -13.50
CA PRO A 18 11.32 10.97 -12.31
C PRO A 18 10.65 10.46 -11.03
N ILE A 19 11.40 10.46 -9.92
CA ILE A 19 10.94 9.92 -8.63
C ILE A 19 9.61 10.53 -8.14
N LEU A 20 9.32 11.77 -8.49
CA LEU A 20 8.07 12.44 -8.12
C LEU A 20 6.87 11.98 -8.96
N SER A 21 7.10 11.44 -10.15
CA SER A 21 6.07 10.99 -11.09
C SER A 21 5.88 9.47 -11.09
N SER A 22 6.89 8.71 -10.66
CA SER A 22 6.86 7.25 -10.68
C SER A 22 5.85 6.59 -9.70
N PRO A 23 5.44 7.20 -8.56
CA PRO A 23 4.54 6.53 -7.60
C PRO A 23 3.20 6.10 -8.22
N LEU A 24 2.61 6.93 -9.08
CA LEU A 24 1.33 6.61 -9.70
C LEU A 24 1.44 5.41 -10.66
N THR A 25 2.47 5.37 -11.49
CA THR A 25 2.70 4.25 -12.41
C THR A 25 3.07 2.98 -11.66
N SER A 26 3.85 3.08 -10.57
CA SER A 26 4.16 1.96 -9.67
C SER A 26 2.90 1.42 -9.01
N TYR A 27 2.00 2.29 -8.56
CA TYR A 27 0.72 1.89 -8.00
C TYR A 27 -0.10 1.08 -9.01
N TYR A 28 -0.24 1.55 -10.26
CA TYR A 28 -0.97 0.82 -11.30
C TYR A 28 -0.26 -0.49 -11.70
N CYS A 29 1.06 -0.56 -11.61
CA CYS A 29 1.79 -1.81 -11.78
C CYS A 29 1.32 -2.84 -10.73
N PHE A 30 1.37 -2.51 -9.45
CA PHE A 30 0.94 -3.40 -8.37
C PHE A 30 -0.55 -3.76 -8.47
N LEU A 31 -1.40 -2.80 -8.79
CA LEU A 31 -2.84 -3.02 -8.94
C LEU A 31 -3.14 -4.06 -10.02
N ASN A 32 -2.52 -3.94 -11.19
CA ASN A 32 -2.72 -4.87 -12.29
C ASN A 32 -2.07 -6.24 -12.02
N ALA A 33 -0.89 -6.27 -11.39
CA ALA A 33 -0.27 -7.52 -10.94
C ALA A 33 -1.16 -8.26 -9.94
N THR A 34 -1.79 -7.54 -9.00
CA THR A 34 -2.76 -8.10 -8.06
C THR A 34 -3.98 -8.68 -8.78
N LYS A 35 -4.56 -7.96 -9.74
CA LYS A 35 -5.68 -8.48 -10.56
C LYS A 35 -5.29 -9.75 -11.29
N ALA A 36 -4.10 -9.79 -11.88
CA ALA A 36 -3.58 -10.99 -12.55
C ALA A 36 -3.45 -12.18 -11.60
N LEU A 37 -2.90 -11.95 -10.40
CA LEU A 37 -2.79 -12.96 -9.34
C LEU A 37 -4.15 -13.51 -8.93
N LEU A 38 -5.12 -12.64 -8.67
CA LEU A 38 -6.48 -13.03 -8.26
C LEU A 38 -7.17 -13.88 -9.32
N LEU A 39 -7.02 -13.53 -10.61
CA LEU A 39 -7.54 -14.33 -11.71
C LEU A 39 -6.88 -15.72 -11.78
N VAL A 40 -5.56 -15.80 -11.65
CA VAL A 40 -4.84 -17.09 -11.64
C VAL A 40 -5.28 -17.96 -10.47
N LYS A 41 -5.60 -17.35 -9.33
CA LYS A 41 -6.12 -18.03 -8.14
C LYS A 41 -7.63 -18.30 -8.18
N ASN A 42 -8.32 -17.96 -9.28
CA ASN A 42 -9.77 -18.06 -9.42
C ASN A 42 -10.54 -17.34 -8.29
N ILE A 43 -10.01 -16.23 -7.80
CA ILE A 43 -10.64 -15.41 -6.79
C ILE A 43 -11.42 -14.29 -7.47
N HIS A 44 -12.73 -14.30 -7.26
CA HIS A 44 -13.60 -13.24 -7.78
C HIS A 44 -13.36 -11.92 -7.04
N PHE A 45 -13.29 -10.82 -7.77
CA PHE A 45 -13.13 -9.48 -7.23
C PHE A 45 -13.96 -8.46 -8.01
N ASN A 46 -14.31 -7.38 -7.33
CA ASN A 46 -14.88 -6.19 -7.95
C ASN A 46 -13.72 -5.27 -8.35
N ASP A 47 -13.85 -4.55 -9.47
CA ASP A 47 -12.80 -3.65 -10.00
C ASP A 47 -12.53 -2.41 -9.13
N SER A 48 -13.34 -2.15 -8.10
CA SER A 48 -13.05 -1.08 -7.14
C SER A 48 -11.79 -1.38 -6.32
N HIS A 49 -11.11 -0.35 -5.83
CA HIS A 49 -9.89 -0.51 -5.05
C HIS A 49 -10.12 -1.20 -3.69
N GLY A 50 -11.35 -1.14 -3.16
CA GLY A 50 -11.70 -1.72 -1.87
C GLY A 50 -11.34 -0.85 -0.68
N VAL A 51 -10.97 0.40 -0.92
CA VAL A 51 -10.70 1.41 0.09
C VAL A 51 -11.33 2.74 -0.30
N THR A 52 -11.66 3.57 0.68
CA THR A 52 -12.09 4.94 0.48
C THR A 52 -11.40 5.85 1.48
N GLY A 53 -10.96 7.02 1.02
CA GLY A 53 -10.42 8.06 1.89
C GLY A 53 -11.48 9.13 2.17
N TYR A 54 -11.40 9.74 3.32
CA TYR A 54 -12.17 10.93 3.65
C TYR A 54 -11.45 11.77 4.72
N SER A 55 -11.71 13.08 4.69
CA SER A 55 -11.18 14.02 5.68
C SER A 55 -12.22 14.34 6.73
N LYS A 56 -11.85 14.32 8.00
CA LYS A 56 -12.69 14.90 9.05
C LYS A 56 -12.77 16.41 8.86
N LYS A 57 -13.92 16.99 9.16
CA LYS A 57 -14.10 18.45 9.13
C LYS A 57 -13.08 19.13 10.05
N GLY A 58 -12.37 20.14 9.55
CA GLY A 58 -11.35 20.88 10.29
C GLY A 58 -10.16 21.28 9.42
N GLN A 59 -9.01 21.53 10.05
CA GLN A 59 -7.79 21.86 9.34
C GLN A 59 -7.27 20.65 8.54
N ILE A 60 -6.69 20.91 7.38
CA ILE A 60 -6.01 19.88 6.58
C ILE A 60 -4.78 19.41 7.35
N ALA A 61 -4.82 18.18 7.87
CA ALA A 61 -3.73 17.56 8.61
C ALA A 61 -3.82 16.03 8.49
N LEU A 62 -2.68 15.35 8.47
CA LEU A 62 -2.62 13.89 8.37
C LEU A 62 -3.43 13.16 9.45
N ILE A 63 -3.59 13.76 10.62
CA ILE A 63 -4.41 13.19 11.70
C ILE A 63 -5.91 13.22 11.39
N ASN A 64 -6.35 14.09 10.49
CA ASN A 64 -7.75 14.24 10.08
C ASN A 64 -8.08 13.38 8.85
N GLU A 65 -7.06 12.89 8.16
CA GLU A 65 -7.22 12.01 7.00
C GLU A 65 -7.45 10.58 7.47
N LYS A 66 -8.53 10.00 7.00
CA LYS A 66 -8.92 8.62 7.33
C LYS A 66 -9.02 7.77 6.08
N ILE A 67 -8.69 6.50 6.24
CA ILE A 67 -8.93 5.45 5.24
C ILE A 67 -9.87 4.43 5.85
N LYS A 68 -10.85 4.01 5.06
CA LYS A 68 -11.85 3.02 5.44
C LYS A 68 -11.80 1.84 4.48
N PHE A 69 -11.79 0.63 5.00
CA PHE A 69 -11.87 -0.57 4.19
C PHE A 69 -13.33 -0.87 3.81
N LYS A 70 -13.50 -1.39 2.60
CA LYS A 70 -14.79 -1.85 2.08
C LYS A 70 -14.85 -3.37 2.09
N SER A 71 -16.08 -3.90 2.09
CA SER A 71 -16.33 -5.36 2.03
C SER A 71 -15.97 -5.99 0.69
N SER A 72 -15.87 -5.19 -0.37
CA SER A 72 -15.60 -5.66 -1.74
C SER A 72 -14.56 -4.79 -2.43
N GLY A 73 -13.87 -5.36 -3.40
CA GLY A 73 -12.84 -4.70 -4.19
C GLY A 73 -11.56 -5.52 -4.26
N ILE A 74 -10.53 -4.95 -4.86
CA ILE A 74 -9.25 -5.63 -5.10
C ILE A 74 -8.50 -5.89 -3.79
N LEU A 75 -8.45 -4.90 -2.87
CA LEU A 75 -7.76 -5.07 -1.59
C LEU A 75 -8.39 -6.14 -0.70
N PRO A 76 -9.72 -6.17 -0.47
CA PRO A 76 -10.37 -7.27 0.25
C PRO A 76 -10.16 -8.64 -0.40
N ALA A 77 -10.19 -8.72 -1.73
CA ALA A 77 -9.93 -9.96 -2.45
C ALA A 77 -8.47 -10.43 -2.28
N LEU A 78 -7.51 -9.52 -2.34
CA LEU A 78 -6.10 -9.81 -2.07
C LEU A 78 -5.89 -10.27 -0.63
N SER A 79 -6.49 -9.58 0.33
CA SER A 79 -6.43 -9.94 1.75
C SER A 79 -6.94 -11.36 1.99
N LYS A 80 -8.10 -11.71 1.39
CA LYS A 80 -8.62 -13.07 1.42
C LYS A 80 -7.65 -14.09 0.78
N CYS A 81 -7.02 -13.72 -0.33
CA CYS A 81 -6.02 -14.56 -1.00
C CYS A 81 -4.81 -14.85 -0.10
N LEU A 82 -4.42 -13.89 0.72
CA LEU A 82 -3.29 -13.97 1.64
C LEU A 82 -3.67 -14.49 3.04
N ASN A 83 -4.93 -14.90 3.25
CA ASN A 83 -5.48 -15.30 4.57
C ASN A 83 -5.31 -14.20 5.64
N ILE A 84 -5.39 -12.94 5.24
CA ILE A 84 -5.36 -11.78 6.14
C ILE A 84 -6.80 -11.30 6.32
N ASN A 85 -7.28 -11.23 7.55
CA ASN A 85 -8.61 -10.70 7.83
C ASN A 85 -8.58 -9.17 7.78
N ILE A 86 -9.33 -8.58 6.86
CA ILE A 86 -9.67 -7.17 6.87
C ILE A 86 -11.03 -7.02 7.52
N ILE A 87 -11.11 -6.23 8.58
CA ILE A 87 -12.38 -5.89 9.21
C ILE A 87 -13.08 -4.86 8.30
N ASN A 88 -14.27 -5.25 7.79
CA ASN A 88 -15.08 -4.36 6.98
C ASN A 88 -15.46 -3.11 7.77
N GLU A 89 -15.43 -1.94 7.10
CA GLU A 89 -15.73 -0.63 7.69
C GLU A 89 -14.73 -0.16 8.78
N GLU A 90 -13.64 -0.88 9.01
CA GLU A 90 -12.58 -0.43 9.91
C GLU A 90 -11.90 0.82 9.35
N GLU A 91 -11.69 1.78 10.24
CA GLU A 91 -11.08 3.07 9.91
C GLU A 91 -9.65 3.15 10.42
N TYR A 92 -8.76 3.57 9.54
CA TYR A 92 -7.36 3.82 9.86
C TYR A 92 -7.03 5.29 9.68
N ASN A 93 -6.22 5.82 10.58
CA ASN A 93 -5.68 7.15 10.44
C ASN A 93 -4.50 7.13 9.45
N MET A 94 -4.46 8.07 8.52
CA MET A 94 -3.36 8.18 7.57
C MET A 94 -2.01 8.37 8.28
N LYS A 95 -1.98 9.12 9.37
CA LYS A 95 -0.78 9.29 10.19
C LYS A 95 -0.24 7.96 10.70
N ASP A 96 -1.11 7.08 11.22
CA ASP A 96 -0.70 5.78 11.77
C ASP A 96 -0.24 4.82 10.66
N LEU A 97 -0.86 4.88 9.48
CA LEU A 97 -0.41 4.12 8.32
C LEU A 97 0.99 4.57 7.85
N MET A 98 1.22 5.88 7.79
CA MET A 98 2.54 6.42 7.42
C MET A 98 3.64 6.06 8.42
N TYR A 99 3.31 5.96 9.70
CA TYR A 99 4.25 5.52 10.72
C TYR A 99 4.85 4.14 10.43
N ASN A 100 4.08 3.24 9.81
CA ASN A 100 4.48 1.88 9.47
C ASN A 100 5.26 1.77 8.14
N LEU A 101 5.51 2.86 7.42
CA LEU A 101 6.26 2.84 6.18
C LEU A 101 7.76 3.05 6.44
N SER A 102 8.56 2.02 6.22
CA SER A 102 10.01 2.03 6.51
C SER A 102 10.77 3.18 5.83
N PHE A 103 10.40 3.54 4.59
CA PHE A 103 11.08 4.58 3.82
C PHE A 103 10.89 6.00 4.38
N ILE A 104 9.74 6.28 5.00
CA ILE A 104 9.43 7.59 5.55
C ILE A 104 9.50 7.61 7.08
N HIS A 105 9.69 6.46 7.71
CA HIS A 105 9.63 6.29 9.16
C HIS A 105 10.56 7.25 9.91
N ARG A 106 11.79 7.42 9.44
CA ARG A 106 12.75 8.33 10.06
C ARG A 106 12.31 9.79 9.97
N ALA A 107 11.81 10.24 8.81
CA ALA A 107 11.23 11.56 8.65
C ALA A 107 9.98 11.74 9.53
N PHE A 108 9.16 10.69 9.66
CA PHE A 108 7.99 10.67 10.54
C PHE A 108 8.37 10.87 12.01
N ILE A 109 9.37 10.12 12.52
CA ILE A 109 9.86 10.25 13.90
C ILE A 109 10.38 11.66 14.18
N HIS A 110 11.15 12.24 13.26
CA HIS A 110 11.63 13.62 13.40
C HIS A 110 10.51 14.66 13.42
N THR A 111 9.44 14.42 12.65
CA THR A 111 8.30 15.33 12.58
C THR A 111 7.40 15.22 13.82
N PHE A 112 7.12 14.00 14.26
CA PHE A 112 6.12 13.73 15.29
C PHE A 112 6.72 13.34 16.66
N ARG A 113 7.97 13.40 16.85
CA ARG A 113 8.80 13.25 18.10
C ARG A 113 8.29 12.33 19.22
N THR A 114 7.04 11.90 19.20
CA THR A 114 6.35 11.07 20.21
C THR A 114 6.28 9.58 19.84
N ALA A 115 6.67 9.23 18.61
CA ALA A 115 6.62 7.87 18.13
C ALA A 115 7.93 7.13 18.42
N LYS A 116 7.83 5.81 18.67
CA LYS A 116 8.99 4.94 18.88
C LYS A 116 9.58 4.49 17.55
N ASP A 117 10.88 4.29 17.47
CA ASP A 117 11.52 3.67 16.32
C ASP A 117 11.00 2.24 16.13
N LEU A 118 10.43 1.94 14.96
CA LEU A 118 9.97 0.60 14.57
C LEU A 118 10.99 -0.14 13.71
N PHE A 119 11.91 0.60 13.07
CA PHE A 119 12.85 0.05 12.10
C PHE A 119 14.28 0.35 12.49
N ILE A 120 15.10 -0.69 12.56
CA ILE A 120 16.53 -0.57 12.77
C ILE A 120 17.19 -0.55 11.39
N PRO A 121 17.93 0.51 11.00
CA PRO A 121 18.64 0.54 9.74
C PRO A 121 19.77 -0.50 9.78
N VAL A 122 19.71 -1.49 8.89
CA VAL A 122 20.71 -2.54 8.79
C VAL A 122 21.57 -2.29 7.55
N LYS A 123 22.90 -2.33 7.74
CA LYS A 123 23.89 -2.26 6.68
C LYS A 123 24.67 -3.58 6.63
N ASN A 124 24.94 -4.10 5.45
CA ASN A 124 25.79 -5.27 5.23
C ASN A 124 25.28 -6.54 5.93
N ILE A 125 24.09 -7.00 5.55
CA ILE A 125 23.56 -8.27 6.04
C ILE A 125 24.38 -9.42 5.42
N SER A 126 24.99 -10.25 6.29
CA SER A 126 25.62 -11.51 5.88
C SER A 126 24.90 -12.69 6.54
N PHE A 127 24.68 -13.77 5.79
CA PHE A 127 24.13 -15.01 6.31
C PHE A 127 25.28 -15.99 6.55
N ILE A 128 25.46 -16.43 7.80
CA ILE A 128 26.41 -17.48 8.14
C ILE A 128 25.63 -18.80 8.14
N LYS A 129 25.99 -19.70 7.21
CA LYS A 129 25.45 -21.06 7.21
C LYS A 129 26.08 -21.83 8.37
N LYS A 130 25.26 -22.29 9.33
CA LYS A 130 25.67 -23.21 10.39
C LYS A 130 25.69 -24.63 9.88
#